data_d71e4c30c2c6e5ac26487b315119ccc4
#
_entry.id   d71e4c30c2c6e5ac26487b315119ccc4
#
_cell.length_a   1.000
_cell.length_b   1.000
_cell.length_c   1.000
_cell.angle_alpha   90.00
_cell.angle_beta   90.00
_cell.angle_gamma   90.00
#
_symmetry.space_group_name_H-M   'P 1'
#
loop_
_entity.id
_entity.type
_entity.pdbx_description
1 polymer ?
#
loop_
_entity_poly.entity_id
_entity_poly.type
_entity_poly.pdbx_seq_one_letter_code
_entity_poly.pdbx_strand_id
1 'polypeptide(L)'
;MLEIKNISAKVKDSDKQILNGLSLTINDGEVHAIMGPNVTGKSTLSKVIMGNYKYELMDGDILFNEDLLNNLPVNERAKKGIFLAMQDPTVVDGVTNSEFLKTANREITGENIDYFKFLDEVNKSIEDLEFDKDMLYRHLNKGFSGGEKKKNEVLQIKMLKPKFIILDEIDSGLDVDSLRIVCENINKYREENKNTSILIITHYPRILEYIKPDYVHIMNNGKIVKTGNMDLAFDTEKHGYHERG
;
A
#
# COMPACT_ATOMS: atom_id res chain seq x y z
N MET A 1 -3.82 11.88 8.22
CA MET A 1 -3.72 12.66 6.95
C MET A 1 -2.32 12.54 6.38
N LEU A 2 -2.19 12.29 5.08
CA LEU A 2 -0.91 12.34 4.34
C LEU A 2 -0.91 13.59 3.46
N GLU A 3 0.12 14.42 3.56
CA GLU A 3 0.33 15.57 2.68
C GLU A 3 1.66 15.45 1.94
N ILE A 4 1.60 15.54 0.63
CA ILE A 4 2.76 15.57 -0.27
C ILE A 4 2.77 16.95 -0.92
N LYS A 5 3.84 17.72 -0.70
CA LYS A 5 3.98 19.11 -1.15
C LYS A 5 5.12 19.24 -2.13
N ASN A 6 4.80 19.34 -3.42
CA ASN A 6 5.72 19.66 -4.50
C ASN A 6 6.99 18.78 -4.54
N ILE A 7 6.85 17.47 -4.28
CA ILE A 7 8.01 16.60 -4.22
C ILE A 7 8.61 16.33 -5.59
N SER A 8 9.93 16.36 -5.62
CA SER A 8 10.74 15.87 -6.73
C SER A 8 11.70 14.81 -6.24
N ALA A 9 11.76 13.68 -6.95
CA ALA A 9 12.59 12.55 -6.54
C ALA A 9 13.27 11.89 -7.73
N LYS A 10 14.49 11.40 -7.49
CA LYS A 10 15.31 10.67 -8.47
C LYS A 10 15.72 9.30 -7.94
N VAL A 11 16.23 8.46 -8.83
CA VAL A 11 16.96 7.26 -8.43
C VAL A 11 18.29 7.70 -7.82
N LYS A 12 18.63 7.16 -6.65
CA LYS A 12 19.91 7.44 -5.99
C LYS A 12 21.08 7.07 -6.89
N ASP A 13 22.13 7.85 -6.85
CA ASP A 13 23.33 7.68 -7.67
C ASP A 13 23.06 7.74 -9.20
N SER A 14 21.99 8.43 -9.62
CA SER A 14 21.60 8.62 -11.01
C SER A 14 21.02 10.04 -11.19
N ASP A 15 21.15 10.58 -12.40
CA ASP A 15 20.51 11.85 -12.78
C ASP A 15 19.04 11.65 -13.21
N LYS A 16 18.54 10.41 -13.18
CA LYS A 16 17.19 10.09 -13.61
C LYS A 16 16.15 10.53 -12.57
N GLN A 17 15.59 11.71 -12.77
CA GLN A 17 14.43 12.19 -12.02
C GLN A 17 13.17 11.49 -12.50
N ILE A 18 12.33 11.06 -11.53
CA ILE A 18 11.10 10.29 -11.78
C ILE A 18 9.87 11.04 -11.29
N LEU A 19 9.93 11.69 -10.14
CA LEU A 19 8.87 12.54 -9.63
C LEU A 19 9.25 14.00 -9.86
N ASN A 20 8.30 14.82 -10.32
CA ASN A 20 8.55 16.13 -10.88
C ASN A 20 7.59 17.19 -10.30
N GLY A 21 7.73 17.54 -9.02
CA GLY A 21 6.87 18.53 -8.38
C GLY A 21 5.45 17.98 -8.12
N LEU A 22 5.35 16.74 -7.64
CA LEU A 22 4.09 16.09 -7.33
C LEU A 22 3.52 16.59 -6.00
N SER A 23 2.24 16.94 -6.01
CA SER A 23 1.48 17.29 -4.80
C SER A 23 0.24 16.42 -4.70
N LEU A 24 -0.07 15.94 -3.49
CA LEU A 24 -1.24 15.11 -3.20
C LEU A 24 -1.57 15.21 -1.71
N THR A 25 -2.84 15.40 -1.39
CA THR A 25 -3.33 15.33 -0.01
C THR A 25 -4.36 14.23 0.11
N ILE A 26 -4.22 13.37 1.13
CA ILE A 26 -5.16 12.30 1.46
C ILE A 26 -5.56 12.49 2.91
N ASN A 27 -6.84 12.84 3.14
CA ASN A 27 -7.38 13.03 4.48
C ASN A 27 -7.65 11.68 5.17
N ASP A 28 -7.85 11.72 6.48
CA ASP A 28 -8.14 10.52 7.25
C ASP A 28 -9.44 9.86 6.76
N GLY A 29 -9.38 8.55 6.55
CA GLY A 29 -10.49 7.73 6.07
C GLY A 29 -10.73 7.77 4.56
N GLU A 30 -10.07 8.66 3.80
CA GLU A 30 -10.22 8.71 2.34
C GLU A 30 -9.50 7.58 1.63
N VAL A 31 -10.05 7.18 0.49
CA VAL A 31 -9.46 6.24 -0.46
C VAL A 31 -9.15 6.98 -1.76
N HIS A 32 -7.89 7.03 -2.09
CA HIS A 32 -7.42 7.61 -3.34
C HIS A 32 -6.86 6.53 -4.26
N ALA A 33 -7.11 6.64 -5.56
CA ALA A 33 -6.52 5.77 -6.57
C ALA A 33 -5.60 6.57 -7.48
N ILE A 34 -4.43 6.03 -7.77
CA ILE A 34 -3.51 6.56 -8.79
C ILE A 34 -3.44 5.58 -9.95
N MET A 35 -3.80 6.07 -11.13
CA MET A 35 -3.70 5.37 -12.40
C MET A 35 -2.76 6.12 -13.35
N GLY A 36 -2.30 5.45 -14.39
CA GLY A 36 -1.43 6.07 -15.39
C GLY A 36 -0.66 5.02 -16.18
N PRO A 37 -0.03 5.40 -17.30
CA PRO A 37 0.80 4.49 -18.09
C PRO A 37 1.95 3.89 -17.29
N ASN A 38 2.56 2.84 -17.82
CA ASN A 38 3.78 2.28 -17.26
C ASN A 38 4.90 3.33 -17.23
N VAL A 39 5.79 3.21 -16.24
CA VAL A 39 6.98 4.07 -16.10
C VAL A 39 6.68 5.56 -15.83
N THR A 40 5.48 5.91 -15.38
CA THR A 40 5.13 7.30 -15.02
C THR A 40 5.52 7.69 -13.59
N GLY A 41 6.01 6.76 -12.78
CA GLY A 41 6.47 7.03 -11.42
C GLY A 41 5.53 6.56 -10.30
N LYS A 42 4.43 5.84 -10.61
CA LYS A 42 3.45 5.39 -9.60
C LYS A 42 4.08 4.56 -8.47
N SER A 43 4.77 3.46 -8.80
CA SER A 43 5.45 2.63 -7.80
C SER A 43 6.72 3.29 -7.24
N THR A 44 7.23 4.35 -7.90
CA THR A 44 8.26 5.20 -7.30
C THR A 44 7.67 6.05 -6.18
N LEU A 45 6.46 6.57 -6.37
CA LEU A 45 5.77 7.34 -5.34
C LEU A 45 5.55 6.52 -4.07
N SER A 46 5.03 5.29 -4.18
CA SER A 46 4.85 4.40 -3.02
C SER A 46 6.16 4.17 -2.25
N LYS A 47 7.25 3.92 -2.99
CA LYS A 47 8.58 3.69 -2.42
C LYS A 47 9.17 4.95 -1.79
N VAL A 48 8.96 6.13 -2.38
CA VAL A 48 9.39 7.43 -1.82
C VAL A 48 8.60 7.75 -0.55
N ILE A 49 7.30 7.54 -0.52
CA ILE A 49 6.48 7.69 0.70
C ILE A 49 7.00 6.77 1.81
N MET A 50 7.40 5.54 1.49
CA MET A 50 7.99 4.60 2.46
C MET A 50 9.44 4.91 2.84
N GLY A 51 10.12 5.83 2.16
CA GLY A 51 11.52 6.16 2.45
C GLY A 51 12.51 5.10 1.96
N ASN A 52 12.21 4.45 0.83
CA ASN A 52 13.10 3.46 0.26
C ASN A 52 14.44 4.07 -0.16
N TYR A 53 15.53 3.50 0.32
CA TYR A 53 16.91 3.98 0.16
C TYR A 53 17.41 4.09 -1.29
N LYS A 54 16.70 3.47 -2.24
CA LYS A 54 17.02 3.57 -3.69
C LYS A 54 16.64 4.89 -4.33
N TYR A 55 15.86 5.70 -3.62
CA TYR A 55 15.39 6.99 -4.10
C TYR A 55 15.86 8.12 -3.21
N GLU A 56 16.11 9.26 -3.81
CA GLU A 56 16.50 10.50 -3.14
C GLU A 56 15.44 11.56 -3.40
N LEU A 57 14.89 12.12 -2.32
CA LEU A 57 14.01 13.28 -2.38
C LEU A 57 14.87 14.53 -2.60
N MET A 58 14.64 15.21 -3.73
CA MET A 58 15.43 16.38 -4.12
C MET A 58 14.80 17.68 -3.65
N ASP A 59 13.46 17.73 -3.60
CA ASP A 59 12.69 18.92 -3.23
C ASP A 59 11.33 18.52 -2.70
N GLY A 60 10.69 19.42 -1.95
CA GLY A 60 9.37 19.26 -1.37
C GLY A 60 9.34 18.46 -0.07
N ASP A 61 8.14 18.33 0.49
CA ASP A 61 7.91 17.73 1.78
C ASP A 61 6.85 16.61 1.72
N ILE A 62 7.07 15.59 2.53
CA ILE A 62 6.09 14.54 2.81
C ILE A 62 5.78 14.60 4.31
N LEU A 63 4.54 14.91 4.65
CA LEU A 63 4.07 14.95 6.03
C LEU A 63 3.02 13.86 6.26
N PHE A 64 3.09 13.24 7.43
CA PHE A 64 2.08 12.30 7.90
C PHE A 64 1.64 12.68 9.31
N ASN A 65 0.38 13.05 9.46
CA ASN A 65 -0.18 13.62 10.70
C ASN A 65 0.68 14.77 11.24
N GLU A 66 1.02 15.73 10.35
CA GLU A 66 1.86 16.90 10.61
C GLU A 66 3.35 16.61 10.84
N ASP A 67 3.74 15.34 10.98
CA ASP A 67 5.14 14.95 11.13
C ASP A 67 5.85 14.87 9.78
N LEU A 68 6.99 15.54 9.66
CA LEU A 68 7.83 15.49 8.46
C LEU A 68 8.51 14.12 8.33
N LEU A 69 8.30 13.46 7.19
CA LEU A 69 8.84 12.12 6.92
C LEU A 69 10.19 12.14 6.18
N ASN A 70 10.59 13.24 5.56
CA ASN A 70 11.68 13.30 4.59
C ASN A 70 12.95 12.52 4.99
N ASN A 71 13.38 12.67 6.23
CA ASN A 71 14.61 12.04 6.75
C ASN A 71 14.35 10.79 7.61
N LEU A 72 13.10 10.35 7.74
CA LEU A 72 12.78 9.17 8.54
C LEU A 72 13.05 7.89 7.74
N PRO A 73 13.75 6.91 8.31
CA PRO A 73 13.96 5.61 7.68
C PRO A 73 12.65 4.81 7.63
N VAL A 74 12.63 3.76 6.80
CA VAL A 74 11.47 2.90 6.52
C VAL A 74 10.81 2.39 7.80
N ASN A 75 11.59 1.89 8.76
CA ASN A 75 11.07 1.34 10.02
C ASN A 75 10.36 2.40 10.88
N GLU A 76 10.86 3.63 10.92
CA GLU A 76 10.22 4.72 11.68
C GLU A 76 8.90 5.16 11.01
N ARG A 77 8.84 5.18 9.67
CA ARG A 77 7.59 5.44 8.95
C ARG A 77 6.56 4.33 9.19
N ALA A 78 7.00 3.06 9.21
CA ALA A 78 6.14 1.93 9.55
C ALA A 78 5.59 2.03 10.99
N LYS A 79 6.42 2.41 11.98
CA LYS A 79 6.00 2.66 13.37
C LYS A 79 4.96 3.78 13.50
N LYS A 80 5.00 4.77 12.61
CA LYS A 80 3.96 5.82 12.55
C LYS A 80 2.61 5.31 12.01
N GLY A 81 2.57 4.09 11.47
CA GLY A 81 1.38 3.43 10.95
C GLY A 81 1.23 3.50 9.44
N ILE A 82 2.32 3.66 8.69
CA ILE A 82 2.31 3.58 7.22
C ILE A 82 2.67 2.15 6.80
N PHE A 83 1.84 1.54 5.95
CA PHE A 83 2.03 0.19 5.43
C PHE A 83 2.03 0.19 3.90
N LEU A 84 2.95 -0.53 3.31
CA LEU A 84 3.03 -0.74 1.85
C LEU A 84 2.82 -2.23 1.53
N ALA A 85 1.68 -2.55 0.92
CA ALA A 85 1.51 -3.82 0.22
C ALA A 85 2.20 -3.71 -1.13
N MET A 86 3.24 -4.53 -1.31
CA MET A 86 4.15 -4.43 -2.46
C MET A 86 3.62 -5.23 -3.64
N GLN A 87 3.95 -4.82 -4.85
CA GLN A 87 3.67 -5.58 -6.07
C GLN A 87 4.22 -7.01 -5.99
N ASP A 88 5.45 -7.18 -5.55
CA ASP A 88 6.07 -8.48 -5.25
C ASP A 88 6.61 -8.51 -3.81
N PRO A 89 5.86 -9.13 -2.89
CA PRO A 89 6.25 -9.21 -1.48
C PRO A 89 7.54 -9.97 -1.26
N THR A 90 8.41 -9.39 -0.44
CA THR A 90 9.74 -9.94 -0.16
C THR A 90 9.66 -11.29 0.54
N VAL A 91 10.49 -12.24 0.10
CA VAL A 91 10.71 -13.52 0.78
C VAL A 91 11.79 -13.34 1.84
N VAL A 92 11.55 -13.83 3.06
CA VAL A 92 12.54 -13.81 4.14
C VAL A 92 12.74 -15.21 4.68
N ASP A 93 13.91 -15.78 4.40
CA ASP A 93 14.30 -17.08 4.92
C ASP A 93 14.66 -17.02 6.42
N GLY A 94 14.31 -18.08 7.14
CA GLY A 94 14.66 -18.21 8.56
C GLY A 94 13.73 -17.48 9.53
N VAL A 95 12.73 -16.73 9.04
CA VAL A 95 11.72 -16.04 9.85
C VAL A 95 10.34 -16.53 9.44
N THR A 96 9.60 -17.14 10.36
CA THR A 96 8.22 -17.56 10.09
C THR A 96 7.26 -16.36 10.06
N ASN A 97 6.11 -16.51 9.38
CA ASN A 97 5.06 -15.47 9.39
C ASN A 97 4.64 -15.10 10.82
N SER A 98 4.48 -16.08 11.69
CA SER A 98 4.10 -15.85 13.09
C SER A 98 5.17 -15.05 13.86
N GLU A 99 6.45 -15.35 13.68
CA GLU A 99 7.55 -14.60 14.31
C GLU A 99 7.63 -13.18 13.77
N PHE A 100 7.48 -13.00 12.45
CA PHE A 100 7.43 -11.69 11.83
C PHE A 100 6.31 -10.84 12.41
N LEU A 101 5.07 -11.36 12.44
CA LEU A 101 3.91 -10.63 12.94
C LEU A 101 4.06 -10.23 14.41
N LYS A 102 4.54 -11.14 15.25
CA LYS A 102 4.79 -10.85 16.68
C LYS A 102 5.86 -9.77 16.85
N THR A 103 6.98 -9.91 16.14
CA THR A 103 8.09 -8.96 16.25
C THR A 103 7.68 -7.57 15.75
N ALA A 104 7.03 -7.50 14.57
CA ALA A 104 6.56 -6.24 14.00
C ALA A 104 5.51 -5.56 14.89
N ASN A 105 4.55 -6.32 15.43
CA ASN A 105 3.55 -5.78 16.34
C ASN A 105 4.19 -5.18 17.59
N ARG A 106 5.12 -5.90 18.25
CA ARG A 106 5.86 -5.40 19.42
C ARG A 106 6.65 -4.14 19.09
N GLU A 107 7.31 -4.07 17.93
CA GLU A 107 8.08 -2.89 17.54
C GLU A 107 7.19 -1.67 17.26
N ILE A 108 5.96 -1.87 16.78
CA ILE A 108 4.99 -0.81 16.51
C ILE A 108 4.33 -0.33 17.80
N THR A 109 3.91 -1.24 18.68
CA THR A 109 3.15 -0.90 19.88
C THR A 109 4.05 -0.53 21.07
N GLY A 110 5.29 -1.02 21.08
CA GLY A 110 6.18 -0.92 22.24
C GLY A 110 5.78 -1.81 23.43
N GLU A 111 4.79 -2.67 23.25
CA GLU A 111 4.21 -3.49 24.31
C GLU A 111 4.50 -4.98 24.11
N ASN A 112 4.48 -5.73 25.20
CA ASN A 112 4.51 -7.19 25.13
C ASN A 112 3.17 -7.70 24.61
N ILE A 113 3.23 -8.64 23.67
CA ILE A 113 2.05 -9.24 23.07
C ILE A 113 1.34 -10.14 24.08
N ASP A 114 0.05 -9.92 24.28
CA ASP A 114 -0.83 -10.94 24.86
C ASP A 114 -0.96 -12.08 23.86
N TYR A 115 -0.34 -13.20 24.18
CA TYR A 115 -0.25 -14.35 23.27
C TYR A 115 -1.60 -14.95 22.92
N PHE A 116 -2.53 -15.04 23.88
CA PHE A 116 -3.86 -15.60 23.63
C PHE A 116 -4.68 -14.69 22.73
N LYS A 117 -4.69 -13.40 23.02
CA LYS A 117 -5.35 -12.40 22.16
C LYS A 117 -4.78 -12.38 20.75
N PHE A 118 -3.46 -12.43 20.62
CA PHE A 118 -2.79 -12.51 19.32
C PHE A 118 -3.22 -13.75 18.53
N LEU A 119 -3.27 -14.93 19.18
CA LEU A 119 -3.71 -16.17 18.51
C LEU A 119 -5.16 -16.09 18.04
N ASP A 120 -6.04 -15.52 18.86
CA ASP A 120 -7.47 -15.36 18.49
C ASP A 120 -7.61 -14.42 17.29
N GLU A 121 -6.93 -13.27 17.30
CA GLU A 121 -6.95 -12.31 16.20
C GLU A 121 -6.37 -12.91 14.89
N VAL A 122 -5.25 -13.63 14.98
CA VAL A 122 -4.63 -14.32 13.83
C VAL A 122 -5.56 -15.40 13.28
N ASN A 123 -6.11 -16.27 14.12
CA ASN A 123 -6.97 -17.36 13.67
C ASN A 123 -8.21 -16.82 12.95
N LYS A 124 -8.86 -15.79 13.52
CA LYS A 124 -10.00 -15.12 12.88
C LYS A 124 -9.60 -14.50 11.54
N SER A 125 -8.44 -13.86 11.46
CA SER A 125 -7.96 -13.24 10.23
C SER A 125 -7.65 -14.25 9.14
N ILE A 126 -7.12 -15.41 9.50
CA ILE A 126 -6.84 -16.54 8.60
C ILE A 126 -8.14 -17.11 8.05
N GLU A 127 -9.16 -17.30 8.89
CA GLU A 127 -10.48 -17.78 8.45
C GLU A 127 -11.15 -16.79 7.48
N ASP A 128 -11.14 -15.50 7.81
CA ASP A 128 -11.67 -14.46 6.92
C ASP A 128 -10.96 -14.42 5.55
N LEU A 129 -9.66 -14.70 5.51
CA LEU A 129 -8.83 -14.69 4.29
C LEU A 129 -8.86 -16.02 3.54
N GLU A 130 -9.54 -17.03 4.04
CA GLU A 130 -9.45 -18.39 3.48
C GLU A 130 -7.98 -18.80 3.28
N PHE A 131 -7.15 -18.57 4.30
CA PHE A 131 -5.72 -18.78 4.28
C PHE A 131 -5.38 -20.05 5.06
N ASP A 132 -4.45 -20.87 4.56
CA ASP A 132 -4.05 -22.09 5.24
C ASP A 132 -3.32 -21.77 6.55
N LYS A 133 -3.75 -22.39 7.65
CA LYS A 133 -3.14 -22.20 8.98
C LYS A 133 -1.67 -22.57 9.02
N ASP A 134 -1.23 -23.53 8.21
CA ASP A 134 0.16 -23.95 8.13
C ASP A 134 1.07 -22.83 7.59
N MET A 135 0.51 -21.87 6.85
CA MET A 135 1.26 -20.71 6.34
C MET A 135 1.85 -19.84 7.47
N LEU A 136 1.27 -19.85 8.67
CA LEU A 136 1.84 -19.14 9.82
C LEU A 136 3.21 -19.66 10.25
N TYR A 137 3.44 -20.96 10.06
CA TYR A 137 4.66 -21.63 10.49
C TYR A 137 5.70 -21.71 9.37
N ARG A 138 5.34 -21.35 8.14
CA ARG A 138 6.25 -21.26 7.01
C ARG A 138 7.04 -19.96 7.06
N HIS A 139 8.22 -19.96 6.44
CA HIS A 139 9.01 -18.74 6.30
C HIS A 139 8.24 -17.69 5.49
N LEU A 140 8.43 -16.43 5.84
CA LEU A 140 7.69 -15.29 5.28
C LEU A 140 7.74 -15.31 3.74
N ASN A 141 6.59 -15.51 3.12
CA ASN A 141 6.36 -15.57 1.67
C ASN A 141 7.14 -16.67 0.91
N LYS A 142 7.85 -17.58 1.60
CA LYS A 142 8.64 -18.62 0.94
C LYS A 142 7.76 -19.72 0.36
N GLY A 143 7.83 -19.88 -0.97
CA GLY A 143 7.03 -20.85 -1.70
C GLY A 143 5.54 -20.55 -1.72
N PHE A 144 5.13 -19.32 -1.42
CA PHE A 144 3.76 -18.88 -1.55
C PHE A 144 3.47 -18.56 -3.02
N SER A 145 2.27 -18.91 -3.47
CA SER A 145 1.70 -18.43 -4.73
C SER A 145 1.47 -16.91 -4.69
N GLY A 146 1.21 -16.29 -5.83
CA GLY A 146 0.87 -14.86 -5.90
C GLY A 146 -0.31 -14.50 -5.00
N GLY A 147 -1.39 -15.29 -5.05
CA GLY A 147 -2.58 -15.09 -4.21
C GLY A 147 -2.29 -15.24 -2.71
N GLU A 148 -1.52 -16.26 -2.32
CA GLU A 148 -1.12 -16.47 -0.92
C GLU A 148 -0.25 -15.34 -0.39
N LYS A 149 0.68 -14.80 -1.19
CA LYS A 149 1.49 -13.62 -0.83
C LYS A 149 0.60 -12.40 -0.54
N LYS A 150 -0.42 -12.15 -1.39
CA LYS A 150 -1.35 -11.03 -1.21
C LYS A 150 -2.27 -11.22 -0.01
N LYS A 151 -2.81 -12.41 0.19
CA LYS A 151 -3.53 -12.75 1.42
C LYS A 151 -2.66 -12.55 2.67
N ASN A 152 -1.38 -12.90 2.60
CA ASN A 152 -0.42 -12.68 3.70
C ASN A 152 -0.17 -11.18 3.98
N GLU A 153 -0.11 -10.32 2.95
CA GLU A 153 -0.04 -8.87 3.16
C GLU A 153 -1.30 -8.32 3.84
N VAL A 154 -2.48 -8.82 3.47
CA VAL A 154 -3.72 -8.42 4.16
C VAL A 154 -3.78 -8.94 5.59
N LEU A 155 -3.27 -10.15 5.85
CA LEU A 155 -3.08 -10.64 7.23
C LEU A 155 -2.18 -9.68 8.03
N GLN A 156 -1.07 -9.21 7.45
CA GLN A 156 -0.21 -8.22 8.09
C GLN A 156 -0.96 -6.91 8.37
N ILE A 157 -1.76 -6.40 7.43
CA ILE A 157 -2.61 -5.21 7.65
C ILE A 157 -3.54 -5.41 8.85
N LYS A 158 -4.24 -6.53 8.92
CA LYS A 158 -5.17 -6.84 10.02
C LYS A 158 -4.47 -6.91 11.38
N MET A 159 -3.25 -7.47 11.41
CA MET A 159 -2.48 -7.66 12.65
C MET A 159 -1.69 -6.43 13.09
N LEU A 160 -1.15 -5.65 12.16
CA LEU A 160 -0.30 -4.48 12.47
C LEU A 160 -1.11 -3.17 12.58
N LYS A 161 -2.36 -3.16 12.14
CA LYS A 161 -3.34 -2.08 12.27
C LYS A 161 -2.80 -0.70 11.80
N PRO A 162 -2.32 -0.60 10.54
CA PRO A 162 -1.81 0.66 10.02
C PRO A 162 -2.89 1.73 9.90
N LYS A 163 -2.47 3.00 9.96
CA LYS A 163 -3.33 4.18 9.77
C LYS A 163 -3.40 4.62 8.30
N PHE A 164 -2.37 4.30 7.54
CA PHE A 164 -2.28 4.60 6.11
C PHE A 164 -1.75 3.38 5.36
N ILE A 165 -2.50 2.93 4.36
CA ILE A 165 -2.20 1.74 3.57
C ILE A 165 -1.94 2.15 2.13
N ILE A 166 -0.81 1.73 1.58
CA ILE A 166 -0.51 1.83 0.15
C ILE A 166 -0.65 0.45 -0.45
N LEU A 167 -1.52 0.32 -1.45
CA LEU A 167 -1.74 -0.91 -2.22
C LEU A 167 -1.10 -0.74 -3.60
N ASP A 168 0.13 -1.24 -3.77
CA ASP A 168 0.90 -1.08 -5.02
C ASP A 168 0.69 -2.31 -5.91
N GLU A 169 -0.24 -2.20 -6.88
CA GLU A 169 -0.58 -3.23 -7.88
C GLU A 169 -0.90 -4.59 -7.23
N ILE A 170 -1.66 -4.60 -6.13
CA ILE A 170 -2.00 -5.84 -5.43
C ILE A 170 -2.93 -6.76 -6.21
N ASP A 171 -3.60 -6.23 -7.23
CA ASP A 171 -4.47 -6.96 -8.17
C ASP A 171 -3.68 -7.73 -9.25
N SER A 172 -2.39 -7.44 -9.39
CA SER A 172 -1.53 -8.10 -10.37
C SER A 172 -1.33 -9.59 -10.04
N GLY A 173 -1.67 -10.45 -11.01
CA GLY A 173 -1.49 -11.91 -10.89
C GLY A 173 -2.49 -12.61 -9.98
N LEU A 174 -3.56 -11.95 -9.53
CA LEU A 174 -4.65 -12.56 -8.80
C LEU A 174 -5.76 -13.07 -9.74
N ASP A 175 -6.28 -14.25 -9.43
CA ASP A 175 -7.56 -14.70 -9.97
C ASP A 175 -8.73 -13.90 -9.35
N VAL A 176 -9.94 -14.10 -9.89
CA VAL A 176 -11.14 -13.35 -9.47
C VAL A 176 -11.47 -13.57 -8.01
N ASP A 177 -11.36 -14.81 -7.55
CA ASP A 177 -11.74 -15.18 -6.17
C ASP A 177 -10.74 -14.67 -5.16
N SER A 178 -9.44 -14.79 -5.45
CA SER A 178 -8.39 -14.24 -4.60
C SER A 178 -8.47 -12.72 -4.50
N LEU A 179 -8.75 -12.01 -5.61
CA LEU A 179 -8.94 -10.57 -5.61
C LEU A 179 -10.14 -10.16 -4.76
N ARG A 180 -11.27 -10.87 -4.90
CA ARG A 180 -12.47 -10.62 -4.10
C ARG A 180 -12.18 -10.77 -2.61
N ILE A 181 -11.58 -11.88 -2.18
CA ILE A 181 -11.24 -12.15 -0.78
C ILE A 181 -10.32 -11.06 -0.20
N VAL A 182 -9.28 -10.69 -0.93
CA VAL A 182 -8.34 -9.63 -0.55
C VAL A 182 -9.06 -8.30 -0.37
N CYS A 183 -9.88 -7.88 -1.34
CA CYS A 183 -10.58 -6.60 -1.31
C CYS A 183 -11.67 -6.55 -0.22
N GLU A 184 -12.44 -7.63 -0.04
CA GLU A 184 -13.45 -7.74 1.02
C GLU A 184 -12.82 -7.59 2.42
N ASN A 185 -11.67 -8.21 2.64
CA ASN A 185 -10.95 -8.11 3.91
C ASN A 185 -10.37 -6.71 4.15
N ILE A 186 -9.89 -6.03 3.11
CA ILE A 186 -9.44 -4.63 3.20
C ILE A 186 -10.63 -3.72 3.53
N ASN A 187 -11.78 -3.91 2.90
CA ASN A 187 -13.00 -3.14 3.19
C ASN A 187 -13.47 -3.38 4.63
N LYS A 188 -13.51 -4.64 5.08
CA LYS A 188 -13.86 -4.99 6.47
C LYS A 188 -12.92 -4.30 7.47
N TYR A 189 -11.62 -4.31 7.18
CA TYR A 189 -10.64 -3.60 8.00
C TYR A 189 -10.93 -2.09 8.07
N ARG A 190 -11.27 -1.44 6.95
CA ARG A 190 -11.65 -0.02 6.91
C ARG A 190 -12.92 0.28 7.71
N GLU A 191 -13.93 -0.56 7.61
CA GLU A 191 -15.19 -0.39 8.36
C GLU A 191 -14.96 -0.41 9.88
N GLU A 192 -14.04 -1.26 10.33
CA GLU A 192 -13.62 -1.35 11.73
C GLU A 192 -12.67 -0.21 12.14
N ASN A 193 -11.92 0.38 11.18
CA ASN A 193 -10.91 1.42 11.40
C ASN A 193 -11.16 2.64 10.49
N LYS A 194 -12.23 3.38 10.74
CA LYS A 194 -12.76 4.44 9.87
C LYS A 194 -11.80 5.57 9.53
N ASN A 195 -10.76 5.79 10.33
CA ASN A 195 -9.75 6.81 10.08
C ASN A 195 -8.58 6.29 9.21
N THR A 196 -8.59 4.99 8.84
CA THR A 196 -7.56 4.44 7.96
C THR A 196 -7.76 4.92 6.54
N SER A 197 -6.74 5.57 6.00
CA SER A 197 -6.74 6.04 4.61
C SER A 197 -6.01 5.04 3.72
N ILE A 198 -6.41 4.97 2.45
CA ILE A 198 -5.83 4.05 1.48
C ILE A 198 -5.40 4.80 0.22
N LEU A 199 -4.20 4.52 -0.25
CA LEU A 199 -3.72 4.87 -1.58
C LEU A 199 -3.60 3.61 -2.42
N ILE A 200 -4.42 3.50 -3.47
CA ILE A 200 -4.39 2.40 -4.43
C ILE A 200 -3.58 2.83 -5.64
N ILE A 201 -2.58 2.06 -6.01
CA ILE A 201 -1.86 2.21 -7.26
C ILE A 201 -2.22 1.02 -8.14
N THR A 202 -2.83 1.26 -9.28
CA THR A 202 -3.25 0.21 -10.21
C THR A 202 -3.23 0.66 -11.65
N HIS A 203 -3.14 -0.29 -12.56
CA HIS A 203 -3.35 -0.09 -13.99
C HIS A 203 -4.77 -0.43 -14.43
N TYR A 204 -5.52 -1.15 -13.60
CA TYR A 204 -6.83 -1.70 -13.96
C TYR A 204 -7.93 -1.18 -13.03
N PRO A 205 -9.04 -0.66 -13.55
CA PRO A 205 -10.17 -0.20 -12.74
C PRO A 205 -10.84 -1.31 -11.92
N ARG A 206 -10.62 -2.58 -12.26
CA ARG A 206 -11.29 -3.73 -11.64
C ARG A 206 -11.17 -3.74 -10.11
N ILE A 207 -10.00 -3.44 -9.54
CA ILE A 207 -9.85 -3.37 -8.08
C ILE A 207 -10.69 -2.25 -7.48
N LEU A 208 -10.90 -1.15 -8.22
CA LEU A 208 -11.68 0.00 -7.78
C LEU A 208 -13.19 -0.27 -7.74
N GLU A 209 -13.66 -1.34 -8.39
CA GLU A 209 -15.04 -1.81 -8.25
C GLU A 209 -15.28 -2.45 -6.87
N TYR A 210 -14.25 -3.08 -6.31
CA TYR A 210 -14.29 -3.68 -4.96
C TYR A 210 -13.99 -2.66 -3.87
N ILE A 211 -12.92 -1.86 -4.04
CA ILE A 211 -12.51 -0.83 -3.09
C ILE A 211 -12.74 0.54 -3.74
N LYS A 212 -13.94 1.11 -3.52
CA LYS A 212 -14.36 2.35 -4.17
C LYS A 212 -13.53 3.53 -3.68
N PRO A 213 -12.82 4.23 -4.57
CA PRO A 213 -12.08 5.42 -4.22
C PRO A 213 -12.99 6.65 -4.13
N ASP A 214 -12.64 7.57 -3.23
CA ASP A 214 -13.23 8.91 -3.18
C ASP A 214 -12.68 9.78 -4.31
N TYR A 215 -11.39 9.59 -4.65
CA TYR A 215 -10.70 10.31 -5.73
C TYR A 215 -9.86 9.38 -6.59
N VAL A 216 -9.88 9.65 -7.89
CA VAL A 216 -9.02 9.00 -8.89
C VAL A 216 -8.09 10.04 -9.49
N HIS A 217 -6.80 9.74 -9.50
CA HIS A 217 -5.76 10.60 -10.04
C HIS A 217 -5.09 9.93 -11.23
N ILE A 218 -4.90 10.66 -12.30
CA ILE A 218 -4.08 10.23 -13.43
C ILE A 218 -2.68 10.80 -13.28
N MET A 219 -1.70 9.90 -13.28
CA MET A 219 -0.29 10.26 -13.17
C MET A 219 0.40 10.13 -14.52
N ASN A 220 1.11 11.15 -14.93
CA ASN A 220 1.94 11.17 -16.13
C ASN A 220 3.23 11.96 -15.86
N ASN A 221 4.36 11.47 -16.39
CA ASN A 221 5.67 12.13 -16.25
C ASN A 221 6.00 12.60 -14.81
N GLY A 222 5.72 11.77 -13.81
CA GLY A 222 6.01 12.07 -12.41
C GLY A 222 5.12 13.11 -11.76
N LYS A 223 3.97 13.46 -12.37
CA LYS A 223 2.99 14.45 -11.86
C LYS A 223 1.58 13.89 -11.89
N ILE A 224 0.73 14.38 -11.01
CA ILE A 224 -0.72 14.22 -11.15
C ILE A 224 -1.19 15.25 -12.18
N VAL A 225 -1.76 14.76 -13.29
CA VAL A 225 -2.22 15.61 -14.41
C VAL A 225 -3.74 15.80 -14.41
N LYS A 226 -4.48 14.89 -13.79
CA LYS A 226 -5.93 14.97 -13.70
C LYS A 226 -6.42 14.32 -12.41
N THR A 227 -7.45 14.88 -11.81
CA THR A 227 -8.14 14.32 -10.64
C THR A 227 -9.64 14.31 -10.92
N GLY A 228 -10.32 13.24 -10.54
CA GLY A 228 -11.75 13.07 -10.71
C GLY A 228 -12.30 11.98 -9.78
N ASN A 229 -13.47 11.47 -10.10
CA ASN A 229 -14.13 10.37 -9.42
C ASN A 229 -13.93 9.04 -10.18
N MET A 230 -14.71 8.01 -9.86
CA MET A 230 -14.66 6.70 -10.50
C MET A 230 -14.91 6.73 -12.01
N ASP A 231 -15.69 7.71 -12.52
CA ASP A 231 -15.92 7.86 -13.97
C ASP A 231 -14.62 8.12 -14.72
N LEU A 232 -13.66 8.83 -14.10
CA LEU A 232 -12.34 9.05 -14.67
C LEU A 232 -11.56 7.75 -14.85
N ALA A 233 -11.71 6.77 -13.94
CA ALA A 233 -11.06 5.47 -14.07
C ALA A 233 -11.60 4.70 -15.29
N PHE A 234 -12.93 4.62 -15.44
CA PHE A 234 -13.57 3.94 -16.56
C PHE A 234 -13.31 4.65 -17.91
N ASP A 235 -13.33 5.98 -17.92
CA ASP A 235 -13.00 6.76 -19.11
C ASP A 235 -11.57 6.47 -19.59
N THR A 236 -10.65 6.39 -18.63
CA THR A 236 -9.23 6.10 -18.92
C THR A 236 -9.03 4.68 -19.43
N GLU A 237 -9.76 3.69 -18.89
CA GLU A 237 -9.73 2.32 -19.39
C GLU A 237 -10.24 2.23 -20.84
N LYS A 238 -11.34 2.93 -21.12
CA LYS A 238 -12.02 2.87 -22.44
C LYS A 238 -11.26 3.63 -23.54
N HIS A 239 -10.66 4.76 -23.21
CA HIS A 239 -10.09 5.68 -24.19
C HIS A 239 -8.56 5.81 -24.10
N GLY A 240 -7.92 5.19 -23.10
CA GLY A 240 -6.48 5.34 -22.82
C GLY A 240 -6.16 6.62 -22.06
N TYR A 241 -4.88 6.79 -21.76
CA TYR A 241 -4.34 7.93 -20.98
C TYR A 241 -4.05 9.18 -21.83
N HIS A 242 -4.34 9.16 -23.14
CA HIS A 242 -4.07 10.29 -24.02
C HIS A 242 -5.23 11.27 -23.97
N GLU A 243 -4.92 12.53 -23.64
CA GLU A 243 -5.86 13.63 -23.87
C GLU A 243 -6.22 13.68 -25.36
N ARG A 244 -7.52 13.65 -25.68
CA ARG A 244 -7.98 14.19 -26.94
C ARG A 244 -7.80 15.71 -26.84
N GLY A 245 -6.76 16.25 -27.53
CA GLY A 245 -6.54 17.67 -27.68
C GLY A 245 -7.77 18.37 -28.28
#